data_48fde0e83f976584e5ee83015a28c3a9
#
_entry.id   48fde0e83f976584e5ee83015a28c3a9
#
_cell.length_a   1.000
_cell.length_b   1.000
_cell.length_c   1.000
_cell.angle_alpha   90.00
_cell.angle_beta   90.00
_cell.angle_gamma   90.00
#
_symmetry.space_group_name_H-M   'P 1'
#
loop_
_entity.id
_entity.type
_entity.pdbx_description
1 polymer ?
#
loop_
_entity_poly.entity_id
_entity_poly.type
_entity_poly.pdbx_seq_one_letter_code
_entity_poly.pdbx_strand_id
1 'polypeptide(L)'
;MKITAPRVTAVLKEDALLDETLLKDGEDVTEYSFKNQRVFEIKTKNINMQSCLFTNCMLIGCGIKKSQFSDIIFRNCDLSNVNLSESGFHRVEFIDCKLIGVNFSESSLNHITFSNCKAEYINLTMSKLKYVGFNQCDLKSGSLESCRFAYTVFDACNLKEAEFYRTSLKGTDLSNCDISGIRISPITGCELRGAAVTSLQALELAHLLGVTIKG
;
A
#
# COMPACT_ATOMS: atom_id res chain seq x y z
N MET A 1 -11.21 -2.65 14.50
CA MET A 1 -10.40 -3.58 13.68
C MET A 1 -9.08 -3.88 14.37
N LYS A 2 -8.57 -5.13 14.36
CA LYS A 2 -7.23 -5.45 14.90
C LYS A 2 -6.33 -5.97 13.79
N ILE A 3 -5.31 -5.22 13.43
CA ILE A 3 -4.23 -5.65 12.54
C ILE A 3 -3.21 -6.39 13.39
N THR A 4 -2.73 -7.54 12.91
CA THR A 4 -1.69 -8.32 13.60
C THR A 4 -0.33 -7.82 13.11
N ALA A 5 0.52 -7.38 14.02
CA ALA A 5 1.86 -6.91 13.71
C ALA A 5 2.80 -8.03 13.22
N PRO A 6 3.87 -7.70 12.50
CA PRO A 6 4.92 -8.64 12.11
C PRO A 6 5.54 -9.35 13.30
N ARG A 7 5.88 -10.63 13.10
CA ARG A 7 6.57 -11.47 14.08
C ARG A 7 8.02 -11.67 13.66
N VAL A 8 8.78 -10.57 13.71
CA VAL A 8 10.20 -10.63 13.36
C VAL A 8 10.95 -11.33 14.50
N THR A 9 11.84 -12.26 14.18
CA THR A 9 12.65 -12.99 15.17
C THR A 9 13.59 -12.05 15.92
N ALA A 10 13.93 -12.40 17.17
CA ALA A 10 14.81 -11.58 18.00
C ALA A 10 16.27 -11.58 17.52
N VAL A 11 16.69 -12.62 16.79
CA VAL A 11 18.05 -12.76 16.25
C VAL A 11 17.97 -12.73 14.73
N LEU A 12 18.56 -11.72 14.13
CA LEU A 12 18.62 -11.52 12.69
C LEU A 12 20.05 -11.55 12.19
N LYS A 13 20.25 -12.06 10.99
CA LYS A 13 21.55 -12.03 10.28
C LYS A 13 21.80 -10.59 9.80
N GLU A 14 22.92 -9.98 10.18
CA GLU A 14 23.17 -8.55 9.90
C GLU A 14 24.18 -8.29 8.76
N ASP A 15 25.04 -9.25 8.42
CA ASP A 15 26.20 -9.03 7.51
C ASP A 15 25.91 -9.35 6.03
N ALA A 16 24.65 -9.56 5.66
CA ALA A 16 24.32 -9.86 4.28
C ALA A 16 24.15 -8.58 3.44
N LEU A 17 24.66 -8.62 2.22
CA LEU A 17 24.37 -7.60 1.21
C LEU A 17 23.03 -7.92 0.53
N LEU A 18 22.20 -6.90 0.38
CA LEU A 18 20.96 -6.97 -0.39
C LEU A 18 21.31 -6.73 -1.87
N ASP A 19 21.69 -7.76 -2.56
CA ASP A 19 22.15 -7.72 -3.95
C ASP A 19 21.52 -8.82 -4.84
N GLU A 20 21.95 -8.91 -6.08
CA GLU A 20 21.45 -9.91 -7.02
C GLU A 20 21.79 -11.36 -6.61
N THR A 21 22.77 -11.56 -5.75
CA THR A 21 23.14 -12.90 -5.29
C THR A 21 22.21 -13.42 -4.23
N LEU A 22 21.70 -12.53 -3.37
CA LEU A 22 20.69 -12.84 -2.36
C LEU A 22 19.26 -12.84 -2.95
N LEU A 23 18.99 -11.93 -3.89
CA LEU A 23 17.67 -11.77 -4.51
C LEU A 23 17.56 -12.56 -5.82
N LYS A 24 17.92 -13.83 -5.82
CA LYS A 24 17.76 -14.72 -6.99
C LYS A 24 16.32 -15.23 -7.10
N ASP A 25 15.88 -15.48 -8.32
CA ASP A 25 14.59 -16.07 -8.61
C ASP A 25 14.39 -17.39 -7.84
N GLY A 26 13.32 -17.46 -7.05
CA GLY A 26 12.93 -18.67 -6.31
C GLY A 26 13.65 -18.87 -4.97
N GLU A 27 14.51 -17.96 -4.55
CA GLU A 27 15.25 -18.09 -3.29
C GLU A 27 14.45 -17.64 -2.06
N ASP A 28 14.83 -18.21 -0.92
CA ASP A 28 14.33 -17.84 0.40
C ASP A 28 15.26 -16.83 1.08
N VAL A 29 14.71 -15.70 1.48
CA VAL A 29 15.42 -14.63 2.20
C VAL A 29 14.82 -14.53 3.61
N THR A 30 15.44 -15.19 4.58
CA THR A 30 14.84 -15.34 5.91
C THR A 30 15.75 -14.85 7.02
N GLU A 31 15.14 -14.13 7.98
CA GLU A 31 15.79 -13.69 9.21
C GLU A 31 16.98 -12.75 9.00
N TYR A 32 16.80 -11.76 8.11
CA TYR A 32 17.82 -10.75 7.84
C TYR A 32 17.45 -9.37 8.39
N SER A 33 18.48 -8.63 8.84
CA SER A 33 18.42 -7.21 9.13
C SER A 33 19.29 -6.45 8.13
N PHE A 34 18.63 -5.71 7.23
CA PHE A 34 19.31 -4.85 6.26
C PHE A 34 19.28 -3.40 6.74
N LYS A 35 20.46 -2.78 6.83
CA LYS A 35 20.60 -1.40 7.30
C LYS A 35 21.41 -0.58 6.30
N ASN A 36 20.89 0.61 5.92
CA ASN A 36 21.56 1.58 5.05
C ASN A 36 22.00 1.01 3.68
N GLN A 37 21.28 0.00 3.17
CA GLN A 37 21.58 -0.66 1.90
C GLN A 37 20.95 0.12 0.74
N ARG A 38 21.64 0.08 -0.41
CA ARG A 38 21.15 0.73 -1.63
C ARG A 38 21.17 -0.26 -2.78
N VAL A 39 19.99 -0.48 -3.35
CA VAL A 39 19.74 -1.41 -4.45
C VAL A 39 18.99 -0.70 -5.55
N PHE A 40 19.43 -0.87 -6.78
CA PHE A 40 18.82 -0.23 -7.95
C PHE A 40 18.55 -1.25 -9.04
N GLU A 41 17.36 -1.18 -9.62
CA GLU A 41 16.96 -1.86 -10.85
C GLU A 41 17.08 -3.40 -10.87
N ILE A 42 17.28 -4.06 -9.73
CA ILE A 42 17.26 -5.53 -9.65
C ILE A 42 15.89 -6.03 -10.11
N LYS A 43 15.89 -7.03 -10.98
CA LYS A 43 14.66 -7.69 -11.45
C LYS A 43 14.69 -9.17 -11.06
N THR A 44 13.73 -9.55 -10.22
CA THR A 44 13.61 -10.91 -9.70
C THR A 44 12.13 -11.27 -9.50
N LYS A 45 11.85 -12.54 -9.28
CA LYS A 45 10.51 -13.08 -9.05
C LYS A 45 10.53 -14.32 -8.18
N ASN A 46 9.34 -14.69 -7.67
CA ASN A 46 9.16 -15.91 -6.89
C ASN A 46 10.03 -16.01 -5.62
N ILE A 47 10.47 -14.88 -5.07
CA ILE A 47 11.20 -14.85 -3.80
C ILE A 47 10.23 -15.12 -2.66
N ASN A 48 10.66 -15.87 -1.66
CA ASN A 48 9.98 -15.96 -0.38
C ASN A 48 10.81 -15.22 0.69
N MET A 49 10.31 -14.07 1.13
CA MET A 49 10.97 -13.23 2.13
C MET A 49 10.22 -13.30 3.45
N GLN A 50 10.92 -13.72 4.52
CA GLN A 50 10.29 -13.90 5.82
C GLN A 50 11.14 -13.38 6.97
N SER A 51 10.48 -12.79 7.98
CA SER A 51 11.12 -12.33 9.22
C SER A 51 12.31 -11.40 8.97
N CYS A 52 12.11 -10.37 8.14
CA CYS A 52 13.17 -9.42 7.75
C CYS A 52 12.89 -8.01 8.26
N LEU A 53 13.95 -7.29 8.59
CA LEU A 53 13.92 -5.88 8.97
C LEU A 53 14.75 -5.05 7.98
N PHE A 54 14.13 -4.06 7.38
CA PHE A 54 14.79 -3.08 6.52
C PHE A 54 14.78 -1.72 7.22
N THR A 55 15.94 -1.12 7.42
CA THR A 55 16.07 0.20 8.03
C THR A 55 16.95 1.10 7.18
N ASN A 56 16.43 2.27 6.81
CA ASN A 56 17.12 3.25 5.97
C ASN A 56 17.61 2.67 4.63
N CYS A 57 16.90 1.72 4.05
CA CYS A 57 17.28 1.09 2.79
C CYS A 57 16.66 1.80 1.59
N MET A 58 17.32 1.72 0.45
CA MET A 58 16.85 2.20 -0.84
C MET A 58 16.73 1.04 -1.82
N LEU A 59 15.53 0.77 -2.31
CA LEU A 59 15.26 -0.22 -3.36
C LEU A 59 14.52 0.48 -4.50
N ILE A 60 15.24 1.23 -5.33
CA ILE A 60 14.62 2.09 -6.34
C ILE A 60 14.53 1.38 -7.68
N GLY A 61 13.35 1.40 -8.30
CA GLY A 61 13.11 0.82 -9.62
C GLY A 61 13.29 -0.70 -9.68
N CYS A 62 13.40 -1.37 -8.53
CA CYS A 62 13.49 -2.82 -8.46
C CYS A 62 12.18 -3.50 -8.87
N GLY A 63 12.26 -4.72 -9.39
CA GLY A 63 11.11 -5.57 -9.65
C GLY A 63 11.24 -6.87 -8.87
N ILE A 64 10.35 -7.09 -7.89
CA ILE A 64 10.32 -8.31 -7.06
C ILE A 64 8.88 -8.85 -7.13
N LYS A 65 8.55 -9.42 -8.29
CA LYS A 65 7.19 -9.86 -8.62
C LYS A 65 6.91 -11.28 -8.17
N LYS A 66 5.61 -11.62 -8.08
CA LYS A 66 5.14 -13.01 -7.80
C LYS A 66 5.79 -13.61 -6.57
N SER A 67 6.06 -12.77 -5.58
CA SER A 67 6.86 -13.09 -4.40
C SER A 67 6.00 -13.14 -3.14
N GLN A 68 6.50 -13.78 -2.09
CA GLN A 68 5.83 -13.85 -0.80
C GLN A 68 6.60 -13.05 0.23
N PHE A 69 5.89 -12.20 0.96
CA PHE A 69 6.47 -11.34 2.00
C PHE A 69 5.71 -11.58 3.30
N SER A 70 6.37 -12.13 4.30
CA SER A 70 5.74 -12.39 5.59
C SER A 70 6.59 -11.91 6.76
N ASP A 71 5.95 -11.30 7.75
CA ASP A 71 6.63 -10.82 8.95
C ASP A 71 7.81 -9.86 8.65
N ILE A 72 7.53 -8.80 7.90
CA ILE A 72 8.55 -7.84 7.46
C ILE A 72 8.24 -6.44 7.99
N ILE A 73 9.28 -5.72 8.35
CA ILE A 73 9.21 -4.31 8.70
C ILE A 73 10.13 -3.51 7.78
N PHE A 74 9.55 -2.53 7.08
CA PHE A 74 10.29 -1.49 6.38
C PHE A 74 10.20 -0.19 7.19
N ARG A 75 11.33 0.35 7.61
CA ARG A 75 11.40 1.59 8.37
C ARG A 75 12.32 2.59 7.70
N ASN A 76 11.79 3.80 7.42
CA ASN A 76 12.51 4.88 6.77
C ASN A 76 13.20 4.43 5.45
N CYS A 77 12.49 3.64 4.63
CA CYS A 77 12.99 3.11 3.38
C CYS A 77 12.45 3.88 2.17
N ASP A 78 13.26 3.99 1.11
CA ASP A 78 12.82 4.46 -0.20
C ASP A 78 12.60 3.26 -1.13
N LEU A 79 11.34 3.00 -1.47
CA LEU A 79 10.89 1.95 -2.36
C LEU A 79 10.28 2.53 -3.63
N SER A 80 10.62 3.75 -4.00
CA SER A 80 10.03 4.44 -5.15
C SER A 80 10.15 3.63 -6.43
N ASN A 81 9.03 3.51 -7.15
CA ASN A 81 8.91 2.76 -8.41
C ASN A 81 9.27 1.27 -8.32
N VAL A 82 9.26 0.68 -7.12
CA VAL A 82 9.44 -0.78 -6.97
C VAL A 82 8.19 -1.49 -7.50
N ASN A 83 8.41 -2.55 -8.26
CA ASN A 83 7.33 -3.39 -8.75
C ASN A 83 7.21 -4.68 -7.90
N LEU A 84 6.15 -4.73 -7.10
CA LEU A 84 5.80 -5.82 -6.20
C LEU A 84 4.49 -6.52 -6.64
N SER A 85 4.12 -6.40 -7.91
CA SER A 85 2.86 -6.93 -8.43
C SER A 85 2.75 -8.46 -8.32
N GLU A 86 1.51 -8.96 -8.32
CA GLU A 86 1.17 -10.39 -8.27
C GLU A 86 1.73 -11.11 -7.03
N SER A 87 1.94 -10.37 -5.92
CA SER A 87 2.64 -10.87 -4.74
C SER A 87 1.72 -11.00 -3.52
N GLY A 88 2.13 -11.85 -2.58
CA GLY A 88 1.44 -12.03 -1.31
C GLY A 88 2.16 -11.32 -0.17
N PHE A 89 1.40 -10.57 0.64
CA PHE A 89 1.93 -9.87 1.82
C PHE A 89 1.14 -10.32 3.05
N HIS A 90 1.83 -10.75 4.09
CA HIS A 90 1.23 -11.15 5.35
C HIS A 90 2.00 -10.61 6.55
N ARG A 91 1.35 -9.80 7.38
CA ARG A 91 1.95 -9.09 8.52
C ARG A 91 3.20 -8.30 8.12
N VAL A 92 2.98 -7.26 7.31
CA VAL A 92 4.05 -6.34 6.87
C VAL A 92 3.74 -4.93 7.33
N GLU A 93 4.75 -4.22 7.80
CA GLU A 93 4.67 -2.82 8.18
C GLU A 93 5.59 -1.96 7.32
N PHE A 94 5.03 -0.86 6.82
CA PHE A 94 5.77 0.23 6.17
C PHE A 94 5.65 1.46 7.08
N ILE A 95 6.75 1.91 7.65
CA ILE A 95 6.81 3.02 8.61
C ILE A 95 7.75 4.08 8.08
N ASP A 96 7.27 5.33 7.95
CA ASP A 96 8.05 6.48 7.46
C ASP A 96 8.69 6.22 6.09
N CYS A 97 8.03 5.44 5.22
CA CYS A 97 8.58 5.01 3.95
C CYS A 97 8.15 5.92 2.80
N LYS A 98 9.01 5.99 1.78
CA LYS A 98 8.71 6.58 0.48
C LYS A 98 8.33 5.46 -0.48
N LEU A 99 7.06 5.46 -0.89
CA LEU A 99 6.41 4.44 -1.72
C LEU A 99 5.86 5.04 -3.03
N ILE A 100 6.45 6.13 -3.51
CA ILE A 100 5.97 6.87 -4.69
C ILE A 100 6.01 5.95 -5.91
N GLY A 101 4.86 5.75 -6.57
CA GLY A 101 4.76 4.91 -7.76
C GLY A 101 5.02 3.42 -7.53
N VAL A 102 4.99 2.93 -6.30
CA VAL A 102 5.11 1.48 -6.02
C VAL A 102 3.93 0.75 -6.62
N ASN A 103 4.22 -0.37 -7.28
CA ASN A 103 3.21 -1.21 -7.89
C ASN A 103 2.93 -2.47 -7.06
N PHE A 104 1.75 -2.54 -6.45
CA PHE A 104 1.20 -3.70 -5.76
C PHE A 104 0.03 -4.34 -6.52
N SER A 105 -0.15 -4.05 -7.82
CA SER A 105 -1.31 -4.57 -8.55
C SER A 105 -1.41 -6.10 -8.48
N GLU A 106 -2.66 -6.60 -8.52
CA GLU A 106 -2.98 -8.03 -8.48
C GLU A 106 -2.44 -8.78 -7.26
N SER A 107 -2.16 -8.06 -6.16
CA SER A 107 -1.55 -8.61 -4.95
C SER A 107 -2.58 -8.90 -3.86
N SER A 108 -2.17 -9.72 -2.91
CA SER A 108 -2.94 -10.01 -1.70
C SER A 108 -2.25 -9.43 -0.47
N LEU A 109 -2.85 -8.41 0.14
CA LEU A 109 -2.35 -7.73 1.33
C LEU A 109 -3.19 -8.15 2.54
N ASN A 110 -2.58 -8.81 3.51
CA ASN A 110 -3.27 -9.31 4.70
C ASN A 110 -2.50 -8.95 5.98
N HIS A 111 -3.14 -8.21 6.88
CA HIS A 111 -2.53 -7.62 8.07
C HIS A 111 -1.36 -6.69 7.74
N ILE A 112 -1.63 -5.64 6.99
CA ILE A 112 -0.63 -4.66 6.55
C ILE A 112 -0.90 -3.31 7.20
N THR A 113 0.15 -2.64 7.62
CA THR A 113 0.09 -1.26 8.09
C THR A 113 1.02 -0.37 7.28
N PHE A 114 0.47 0.73 6.78
CA PHE A 114 1.22 1.84 6.23
C PHE A 114 1.08 3.01 7.20
N SER A 115 2.18 3.50 7.74
CA SER A 115 2.20 4.60 8.70
C SER A 115 3.15 5.70 8.24
N ASN A 116 2.63 6.93 8.13
CA ASN A 116 3.39 8.11 7.72
C ASN A 116 4.16 7.91 6.40
N CYS A 117 3.52 7.27 5.42
CA CYS A 117 4.15 6.96 4.13
C CYS A 117 3.80 7.98 3.05
N LYS A 118 4.79 8.31 2.20
CA LYS A 118 4.59 9.04 0.95
C LYS A 118 4.34 8.04 -0.16
N ALA A 119 3.08 7.85 -0.53
CA ALA A 119 2.63 6.79 -1.44
C ALA A 119 1.83 7.36 -2.63
N GLU A 120 2.18 8.57 -3.08
CA GLU A 120 1.59 9.16 -4.26
C GLU A 120 1.77 8.22 -5.47
N TYR A 121 0.75 8.13 -6.31
CA TYR A 121 0.74 7.25 -7.50
C TYR A 121 0.91 5.75 -7.17
N ILE A 122 0.68 5.32 -5.94
CA ILE A 122 0.67 3.89 -5.60
C ILE A 122 -0.35 3.14 -6.49
N ASN A 123 0.03 1.98 -6.97
CA ASN A 123 -0.87 1.15 -7.76
C ASN A 123 -1.28 -0.10 -6.96
N LEU A 124 -2.54 -0.17 -6.57
CA LEU A 124 -3.17 -1.30 -5.87
C LEU A 124 -4.23 -1.98 -6.73
N THR A 125 -4.30 -1.68 -8.03
CA THR A 125 -5.32 -2.19 -8.95
C THR A 125 -5.49 -3.70 -8.84
N MET A 126 -6.75 -4.17 -8.79
CA MET A 126 -7.13 -5.59 -8.71
C MET A 126 -6.63 -6.33 -7.45
N SER A 127 -6.18 -5.61 -6.43
CA SER A 127 -5.64 -6.23 -5.22
C SER A 127 -6.72 -6.55 -4.18
N LYS A 128 -6.39 -7.50 -3.30
CA LYS A 128 -7.22 -7.89 -2.16
C LYS A 128 -6.58 -7.33 -0.88
N LEU A 129 -7.28 -6.41 -0.22
CA LEU A 129 -6.83 -5.78 1.02
C LEU A 129 -7.68 -6.29 2.18
N LYS A 130 -7.09 -7.10 3.05
CA LYS A 130 -7.76 -7.64 4.23
C LYS A 130 -7.00 -7.25 5.50
N TYR A 131 -7.65 -6.57 6.45
CA TYR A 131 -7.01 -6.01 7.65
C TYR A 131 -5.84 -5.08 7.27
N VAL A 132 -6.11 -4.08 6.44
CA VAL A 132 -5.10 -3.11 5.99
C VAL A 132 -5.41 -1.74 6.56
N GLY A 133 -4.42 -1.08 7.13
CA GLY A 133 -4.50 0.28 7.65
C GLY A 133 -3.54 1.22 6.93
N PHE A 134 -4.07 2.35 6.48
CA PHE A 134 -3.29 3.50 6.03
C PHE A 134 -3.47 4.60 7.06
N ASN A 135 -2.40 4.98 7.75
CA ASN A 135 -2.41 5.99 8.81
C ASN A 135 -1.48 7.13 8.42
N GLN A 136 -2.01 8.35 8.31
CA GLN A 136 -1.25 9.56 7.96
C GLN A 136 -0.44 9.40 6.65
N CYS A 137 -1.01 8.74 5.65
CA CYS A 137 -0.35 8.47 4.38
C CYS A 137 -0.79 9.45 3.29
N ASP A 138 0.16 9.81 2.41
CA ASP A 138 -0.15 10.49 1.17
C ASP A 138 -0.35 9.48 0.04
N LEU A 139 -1.62 9.32 -0.38
CA LEU A 139 -2.06 8.40 -1.43
C LEU A 139 -2.58 9.18 -2.65
N LYS A 140 -2.18 10.45 -2.78
CA LYS A 140 -2.63 11.31 -3.88
C LYS A 140 -2.42 10.64 -5.23
N SER A 141 -3.45 10.70 -6.08
CA SER A 141 -3.46 10.09 -7.43
C SER A 141 -3.12 8.59 -7.45
N GLY A 142 -3.32 7.90 -6.32
CA GLY A 142 -3.17 6.44 -6.23
C GLY A 142 -4.30 5.70 -6.95
N SER A 143 -3.99 4.57 -7.58
CA SER A 143 -4.99 3.70 -8.20
C SER A 143 -5.39 2.57 -7.25
N LEU A 144 -6.66 2.61 -6.82
CA LEU A 144 -7.30 1.57 -6.03
C LEU A 144 -8.48 0.97 -6.82
N GLU A 145 -8.33 0.88 -8.14
CA GLU A 145 -9.35 0.35 -9.04
C GLU A 145 -9.53 -1.16 -8.88
N SER A 146 -10.77 -1.61 -8.91
CA SER A 146 -11.15 -3.04 -8.86
C SER A 146 -10.59 -3.77 -7.62
N CYS A 147 -10.32 -3.06 -6.55
CA CYS A 147 -9.85 -3.63 -5.29
C CYS A 147 -10.98 -4.32 -4.52
N ARG A 148 -10.60 -5.29 -3.70
CA ARG A 148 -11.51 -5.92 -2.73
C ARG A 148 -11.08 -5.57 -1.32
N PHE A 149 -11.85 -4.70 -0.66
CA PHE A 149 -11.60 -4.30 0.72
C PHE A 149 -12.36 -5.19 1.71
N ALA A 150 -11.64 -5.64 2.74
CA ALA A 150 -12.21 -6.31 3.89
C ALA A 150 -11.48 -5.80 5.15
N TYR A 151 -12.15 -4.99 5.96
CA TYR A 151 -11.52 -4.35 7.12
C TYR A 151 -10.33 -3.47 6.71
N THR A 152 -10.53 -2.62 5.69
CA THR A 152 -9.55 -1.61 5.25
C THR A 152 -9.92 -0.26 5.84
N VAL A 153 -8.93 0.46 6.39
CA VAL A 153 -9.12 1.75 7.04
C VAL A 153 -8.14 2.77 6.48
N PHE A 154 -8.64 3.97 6.26
CA PHE A 154 -7.85 5.16 5.96
C PHE A 154 -8.01 6.14 7.10
N ASP A 155 -6.95 6.52 7.77
CA ASP A 155 -6.94 7.44 8.89
C ASP A 155 -6.00 8.61 8.62
N ALA A 156 -6.54 9.83 8.61
CA ALA A 156 -5.82 11.07 8.33
C ALA A 156 -4.99 11.01 7.02
N CYS A 157 -5.54 10.40 5.97
CA CYS A 157 -4.86 10.22 4.68
C CYS A 157 -5.20 11.32 3.68
N ASN A 158 -4.24 11.64 2.81
CA ASN A 158 -4.48 12.39 1.59
C ASN A 158 -4.87 11.41 0.47
N LEU A 159 -6.14 11.40 0.08
CA LEU A 159 -6.70 10.59 -1.01
C LEU A 159 -7.08 11.45 -2.22
N LYS A 160 -6.54 12.67 -2.30
CA LYS A 160 -6.83 13.60 -3.40
C LYS A 160 -6.58 12.94 -4.75
N GLU A 161 -7.56 13.04 -5.65
CA GLU A 161 -7.48 12.48 -7.01
C GLU A 161 -7.28 10.94 -7.05
N ALA A 162 -7.43 10.22 -5.93
CA ALA A 162 -7.32 8.76 -5.92
C ALA A 162 -8.47 8.10 -6.68
N GLU A 163 -8.18 6.98 -7.34
CA GLU A 163 -9.12 6.28 -8.21
C GLU A 163 -9.70 5.05 -7.53
N PHE A 164 -11.03 5.02 -7.37
CA PHE A 164 -11.77 3.91 -6.74
C PHE A 164 -12.75 3.22 -7.70
N TYR A 165 -12.54 3.31 -9.00
CA TYR A 165 -13.40 2.64 -9.98
C TYR A 165 -13.60 1.17 -9.62
N ARG A 166 -14.86 0.71 -9.56
CA ARG A 166 -15.23 -0.67 -9.22
C ARG A 166 -14.74 -1.16 -7.86
N THR A 167 -14.42 -0.25 -6.93
CA THR A 167 -13.99 -0.57 -5.57
C THR A 167 -15.04 -0.08 -4.57
N SER A 168 -15.64 -1.00 -3.83
CA SER A 168 -16.65 -0.65 -2.83
C SER A 168 -16.00 -0.06 -1.57
N LEU A 169 -16.42 1.15 -1.22
CA LEU A 169 -16.05 1.85 0.02
C LEU A 169 -17.06 1.63 1.15
N LYS A 170 -17.92 0.61 1.02
CA LYS A 170 -18.94 0.29 2.03
C LYS A 170 -18.31 0.05 3.39
N GLY A 171 -18.76 0.82 4.38
CA GLY A 171 -18.27 0.74 5.75
C GLY A 171 -16.92 1.40 5.99
N THR A 172 -16.37 2.11 4.99
CA THR A 172 -15.16 2.92 5.13
C THR A 172 -15.54 4.32 5.62
N ASP A 173 -14.87 4.78 6.67
CA ASP A 173 -14.97 6.15 7.15
C ASP A 173 -13.85 6.99 6.52
N LEU A 174 -14.23 8.00 5.75
CA LEU A 174 -13.34 8.92 5.05
C LEU A 174 -13.38 10.34 5.65
N SER A 175 -14.10 10.53 6.77
CA SER A 175 -14.41 11.84 7.32
C SER A 175 -13.17 12.66 7.74
N ASN A 176 -12.06 12.01 8.07
CA ASN A 176 -10.79 12.64 8.43
C ASN A 176 -9.74 12.61 7.31
N CYS A 177 -10.13 12.24 6.08
CA CYS A 177 -9.26 12.19 4.92
C CYS A 177 -9.52 13.36 3.97
N ASP A 178 -8.51 13.75 3.19
CA ASP A 178 -8.73 14.62 2.03
C ASP A 178 -9.14 13.75 0.84
N ILE A 179 -10.40 13.87 0.41
CA ILE A 179 -10.98 13.14 -0.71
C ILE A 179 -11.24 14.03 -1.93
N SER A 180 -10.63 15.21 -1.99
CA SER A 180 -10.83 16.17 -3.07
C SER A 180 -10.52 15.54 -4.43
N GLY A 181 -11.47 15.62 -5.35
CA GLY A 181 -11.29 15.13 -6.72
C GLY A 181 -11.11 13.61 -6.86
N ILE A 182 -11.53 12.80 -5.86
CA ILE A 182 -11.52 11.33 -6.02
C ILE A 182 -12.29 10.92 -7.27
N ARG A 183 -11.89 9.81 -7.87
CA ARG A 183 -12.47 9.29 -9.10
C ARG A 183 -13.23 8.00 -8.82
N ILE A 184 -14.50 8.00 -9.18
CA ILE A 184 -15.44 6.88 -9.07
C ILE A 184 -16.22 6.73 -10.38
N SER A 185 -16.97 5.65 -10.53
CA SER A 185 -17.78 5.41 -11.72
C SER A 185 -18.89 6.47 -11.85
N PRO A 186 -18.91 7.28 -12.91
CA PRO A 186 -19.83 8.42 -13.03
C PRO A 186 -21.30 8.00 -13.17
N ILE A 187 -21.56 6.79 -13.64
CA ILE A 187 -22.93 6.32 -13.94
C ILE A 187 -23.55 5.60 -12.74
N THR A 188 -22.77 4.90 -11.95
CA THR A 188 -23.29 4.04 -10.89
C THR A 188 -23.09 4.64 -9.49
N GLY A 189 -21.99 5.37 -9.26
CA GLY A 189 -21.63 5.92 -7.94
C GLY A 189 -21.70 4.90 -6.79
N CYS A 190 -21.77 3.60 -7.16
CA CYS A 190 -22.04 2.54 -6.18
C CYS A 190 -20.85 2.30 -5.24
N GLU A 191 -19.68 2.77 -5.63
CA GLU A 191 -18.47 2.72 -4.83
C GLU A 191 -18.63 3.39 -3.47
N LEU A 192 -19.34 4.54 -3.42
CA LEU A 192 -19.58 5.33 -2.20
C LEU A 192 -20.72 4.81 -1.33
N ARG A 193 -21.48 3.81 -1.78
CA ARG A 193 -22.65 3.32 -1.03
C ARG A 193 -22.23 2.79 0.35
N GLY A 194 -22.65 3.49 1.41
CA GLY A 194 -22.37 3.14 2.80
C GLY A 194 -20.98 3.55 3.28
N ALA A 195 -20.28 4.42 2.56
CA ALA A 195 -19.12 5.15 3.07
C ALA A 195 -19.59 6.27 4.01
N ALA A 196 -18.78 6.60 5.02
CA ALA A 196 -19.02 7.75 5.89
C ALA A 196 -18.15 8.94 5.45
N VAL A 197 -18.75 10.12 5.33
CA VAL A 197 -18.13 11.38 4.92
C VAL A 197 -18.66 12.53 5.73
N THR A 198 -17.97 13.66 5.77
CA THR A 198 -18.47 14.91 6.35
C THR A 198 -19.47 15.61 5.43
N SER A 199 -20.22 16.59 5.96
CA SER A 199 -21.14 17.41 5.15
C SER A 199 -20.41 18.18 4.05
N LEU A 200 -19.21 18.70 4.31
CA LEU A 200 -18.41 19.39 3.30
C LEU A 200 -17.96 18.45 2.18
N GLN A 201 -17.47 17.27 2.54
CA GLN A 201 -17.11 16.24 1.56
C GLN A 201 -18.31 15.79 0.73
N ALA A 202 -19.50 15.70 1.34
CA ALA A 202 -20.72 15.35 0.60
C ALA A 202 -21.08 16.39 -0.46
N LEU A 203 -20.84 17.68 -0.22
CA LEU A 203 -21.03 18.75 -1.21
C LEU A 203 -20.07 18.57 -2.40
N GLU A 204 -18.80 18.28 -2.15
CA GLU A 204 -17.82 17.99 -3.22
C GLU A 204 -18.22 16.75 -4.04
N LEU A 205 -18.65 15.69 -3.37
CA LEU A 205 -19.07 14.45 -4.03
C LEU A 205 -20.33 14.64 -4.86
N ALA A 206 -21.23 15.58 -4.51
CA ALA A 206 -22.41 15.89 -5.29
C ALA A 206 -22.07 16.39 -6.71
N HIS A 207 -20.95 17.07 -6.90
CA HIS A 207 -20.47 17.49 -8.21
C HIS A 207 -20.17 16.30 -9.13
N LEU A 208 -19.69 15.16 -8.58
CA LEU A 208 -19.48 13.94 -9.36
C LEU A 208 -20.76 13.34 -9.93
N LEU A 209 -21.89 13.66 -9.32
CA LEU A 209 -23.24 13.28 -9.80
C LEU A 209 -23.85 14.30 -10.77
N GLY A 210 -23.08 15.33 -11.17
CA GLY A 210 -23.56 16.39 -12.05
C GLY A 210 -24.55 17.37 -11.38
N VAL A 211 -24.63 17.39 -10.04
CA VAL A 211 -25.53 18.29 -9.29
C VAL A 211 -24.91 19.68 -9.19
N THR A 212 -25.71 20.70 -9.47
CA THR A 212 -25.34 22.11 -9.21
C THR A 212 -25.87 22.50 -7.84
N ILE A 213 -24.98 22.87 -6.94
CA ILE A 213 -25.33 23.36 -5.60
C ILE A 213 -25.46 24.88 -5.65
N LYS A 214 -26.62 25.39 -5.23
CA LYS A 214 -26.87 26.83 -5.07
C LYS A 214 -26.67 27.17 -3.61
N GLY A 215 -25.84 28.15 -3.31
CA GLY A 215 -25.64 28.72 -1.98
C GLY A 215 -26.79 29.62 -1.54
#